data_5215192bc988b0a464db2f0ab2486d30
#
_entry.id   5215192bc988b0a464db2f0ab2486d30
#
_cell.length_a   1.000
_cell.length_b   1.000
_cell.length_c   1.000
_cell.angle_alpha   90.00
_cell.angle_beta   90.00
_cell.angle_gamma   90.00
#
_symmetry.space_group_name_H-M   'P 1'
#
loop_
_entity.id
_entity.type
_entity.pdbx_description
1 polymer ?
#
loop_
_entity_poly.entity_id
_entity_poly.type
_entity_poly.pdbx_seq_one_letter_code
_entity_poly.pdbx_strand_id
1 'polypeptide(L)'
;MPRHNFIIMSFILWASIVLNLDLANWLNHIIFPSAGVFRMANQNNAPNQTKNVAIPDDKNLMGITQYLKDAQTGHKRSIPPLDQFNPKHCGAMDLKVKANGEWWHEGQLIKRQALIDLFSTVLWKEDGKFYLKTPVEKIEIEVEDEPLFVNQVDRVEIEGKSYIQLSTTTQDVVIVDQEHPVFMREYSGELRPYVYVRFGINALIQRSAFFHLIEMGELLENDKNETILSLQSGDFHLQLGT
;
A
#
# COMPACT_ATOMS: atom_id res chain seq x y z
N MET A 1 31.62 -16.76 16.58
CA MET A 1 30.71 -16.16 15.57
C MET A 1 29.35 -16.10 16.19
N PRO A 2 28.69 -14.96 16.24
CA PRO A 2 27.44 -14.81 16.97
C PRO A 2 26.29 -15.53 16.26
N ARG A 3 25.51 -16.28 17.02
CA ARG A 3 24.30 -17.02 16.56
C ARG A 3 23.27 -16.15 15.84
N HIS A 4 23.30 -14.84 16.04
CA HIS A 4 22.39 -13.85 15.43
C HIS A 4 22.44 -13.82 13.89
N ASN A 5 23.63 -13.98 13.29
CA ASN A 5 23.74 -13.93 11.82
C ASN A 5 23.13 -15.15 11.12
N PHE A 6 23.02 -16.29 11.81
CA PHE A 6 22.44 -17.50 11.23
C PHE A 6 20.90 -17.44 11.20
N ILE A 7 20.29 -16.83 12.21
CA ILE A 7 18.84 -16.69 12.32
C ILE A 7 18.34 -15.66 11.30
N ILE A 8 19.05 -14.54 11.16
CA ILE A 8 18.72 -13.50 10.15
C ILE A 8 18.83 -14.09 8.72
N MET A 9 19.84 -14.91 8.44
CA MET A 9 19.96 -15.59 7.13
C MET A 9 18.83 -16.60 6.90
N SER A 10 18.36 -17.29 7.92
CA SER A 10 17.26 -18.26 7.80
C SER A 10 15.93 -17.58 7.52
N PHE A 11 15.67 -16.43 8.15
CA PHE A 11 14.45 -15.66 7.92
C PHE A 11 14.48 -14.90 6.59
N ILE A 12 15.66 -14.41 6.18
CA ILE A 12 15.84 -13.84 4.84
C ILE A 12 15.59 -14.92 3.78
N LEU A 13 16.05 -16.17 4.01
CA LEU A 13 15.76 -17.30 3.14
C LEU A 13 14.24 -17.60 3.13
N TRP A 14 13.60 -17.59 4.29
CA TRP A 14 12.17 -17.81 4.42
C TRP A 14 11.34 -16.69 3.79
N ALA A 15 11.67 -15.43 4.09
CA ALA A 15 11.05 -14.28 3.43
C ALA A 15 11.26 -14.30 1.90
N SER A 16 12.40 -14.84 1.45
CA SER A 16 12.69 -15.02 0.03
C SER A 16 11.85 -16.13 -0.60
N ILE A 17 11.59 -17.21 0.11
CA ILE A 17 10.74 -18.32 -0.35
C ILE A 17 9.28 -17.88 -0.38
N VAL A 18 8.80 -17.24 0.70
CA VAL A 18 7.42 -16.76 0.84
C VAL A 18 7.10 -15.64 -0.14
N LEU A 19 8.07 -14.79 -0.46
CA LEU A 19 7.91 -13.64 -1.36
C LEU A 19 8.44 -13.90 -2.79
N ASN A 20 8.72 -15.16 -3.13
CA ASN A 20 9.26 -15.57 -4.45
C ASN A 20 10.52 -14.81 -4.85
N LEU A 21 11.47 -14.68 -3.90
CA LEU A 21 12.72 -13.94 -4.03
C LEU A 21 13.79 -14.78 -4.72
N ASP A 22 14.21 -14.37 -5.90
CA ASP A 22 15.39 -14.93 -6.55
C ASP A 22 16.67 -14.43 -5.84
N LEU A 23 17.21 -15.26 -4.93
CA LEU A 23 18.41 -14.96 -4.13
C LEU A 23 19.64 -14.65 -4.99
N ALA A 24 19.71 -15.21 -6.21
CA ALA A 24 20.82 -14.98 -7.12
C ALA A 24 20.87 -13.53 -7.62
N ASN A 25 19.72 -12.91 -7.79
CA ASN A 25 19.61 -11.52 -8.23
C ASN A 25 19.93 -10.52 -7.10
N TRP A 26 19.67 -10.89 -5.85
CA TRP A 26 19.91 -10.04 -4.69
C TRP A 26 21.40 -9.93 -4.35
N LEU A 27 22.16 -11.04 -4.41
CA LEU A 27 23.61 -11.07 -4.15
C LEU A 27 24.41 -10.27 -5.19
N ASN A 28 23.97 -10.23 -6.44
CA ASN A 28 24.64 -9.47 -7.50
C ASN A 28 24.46 -7.95 -7.36
N HIS A 29 23.40 -7.47 -6.69
CA HIS A 29 23.19 -6.02 -6.47
C HIS A 29 23.97 -5.43 -5.28
N ILE A 30 24.38 -6.27 -4.32
CA ILE A 30 25.11 -5.80 -3.12
C ILE A 30 26.63 -5.87 -3.31
N ILE A 31 27.14 -6.81 -4.12
CA ILE A 31 28.59 -7.11 -4.19
C ILE A 31 29.31 -6.36 -5.31
N PHE A 32 28.60 -5.87 -6.35
CA PHE A 32 29.23 -5.12 -7.45
C PHE A 32 28.36 -3.90 -7.87
N PRO A 33 28.69 -2.68 -7.41
CA PRO A 33 28.22 -1.50 -8.11
C PRO A 33 29.03 -1.35 -9.40
N SER A 34 28.43 -1.65 -10.55
CA SER A 34 29.05 -1.41 -11.84
C SER A 34 29.27 0.09 -12.04
N ALA A 35 30.51 0.50 -12.18
CA ALA A 35 30.92 1.82 -12.59
C ALA A 35 30.41 2.10 -14.01
N GLY A 36 29.28 2.79 -14.12
CA GLY A 36 28.72 3.28 -15.37
C GLY A 36 29.28 4.67 -15.70
N VAL A 37 30.02 4.73 -16.79
CA VAL A 37 30.65 5.90 -17.39
C VAL A 37 29.64 7.02 -17.63
N PHE A 38 29.85 8.17 -16.99
CA PHE A 38 29.15 9.44 -17.25
C PHE A 38 29.48 9.93 -18.66
N ARG A 39 28.51 9.96 -19.53
CA ARG A 39 28.58 10.69 -20.80
C ARG A 39 27.60 11.86 -20.77
N MET A 40 28.13 13.04 -20.54
CA MET A 40 27.36 14.28 -20.68
C MET A 40 26.98 14.47 -22.16
N ALA A 41 25.71 14.61 -22.42
CA ALA A 41 25.17 15.16 -23.64
C ALA A 41 24.27 16.36 -23.30
N ASN A 42 24.77 17.52 -23.57
CA ASN A 42 24.09 18.81 -23.56
C ASN A 42 23.12 18.84 -24.75
N GLN A 43 21.81 19.10 -24.55
CA GLN A 43 20.95 19.58 -25.63
C GLN A 43 19.79 20.45 -25.15
N ASN A 44 19.79 21.59 -25.72
CA ASN A 44 18.94 22.75 -25.82
C ASN A 44 17.40 22.48 -25.95
N ASN A 45 16.67 23.36 -25.28
CA ASN A 45 15.41 24.03 -25.62
C ASN A 45 14.53 23.43 -26.72
N ALA A 46 13.35 22.94 -26.30
CA ALA A 46 12.13 22.99 -27.10
C ALA A 46 10.91 23.28 -26.23
N PRO A 47 9.89 23.99 -26.71
CA PRO A 47 8.84 24.60 -25.90
C PRO A 47 7.85 23.61 -25.37
N ASN A 48 7.46 23.83 -24.13
CA ASN A 48 6.44 23.12 -23.36
C ASN A 48 5.06 23.20 -24.05
N GLN A 49 4.73 22.19 -24.86
CA GLN A 49 3.35 21.98 -25.30
C GLN A 49 2.67 21.08 -24.26
N THR A 50 1.97 21.71 -23.33
CA THR A 50 0.94 21.06 -22.51
C THR A 50 -0.12 20.45 -23.45
N LYS A 51 0.05 19.19 -23.82
CA LYS A 51 -1.03 18.41 -24.39
C LYS A 51 -2.05 18.19 -23.28
N ASN A 52 -3.17 18.91 -23.38
CA ASN A 52 -4.41 18.57 -22.68
C ASN A 52 -4.76 17.12 -23.07
N VAL A 53 -4.44 16.19 -22.19
CA VAL A 53 -4.97 14.83 -22.28
C VAL A 53 -6.44 14.96 -21.88
N ALA A 54 -7.32 14.80 -22.85
CA ALA A 54 -8.76 14.77 -22.63
C ALA A 54 -9.06 13.68 -21.60
N ILE A 55 -9.76 14.06 -20.51
CA ILE A 55 -10.36 13.13 -19.57
C ILE A 55 -11.43 12.36 -20.37
N PRO A 56 -11.50 11.02 -20.30
CA PRO A 56 -12.57 10.27 -20.95
C PRO A 56 -13.91 10.82 -20.46
N ASP A 57 -14.81 11.10 -21.39
CA ASP A 57 -16.10 11.75 -21.16
C ASP A 57 -17.13 10.68 -20.71
N ASP A 58 -16.88 10.07 -19.53
CA ASP A 58 -17.82 9.14 -18.91
C ASP A 58 -18.63 9.87 -17.83
N LYS A 59 -19.94 9.86 -18.00
CA LYS A 59 -20.89 10.53 -17.09
C LYS A 59 -20.78 10.04 -15.64
N ASN A 60 -20.35 8.79 -15.42
CA ASN A 60 -20.18 8.23 -14.07
C ASN A 60 -18.94 8.80 -13.36
N LEU A 61 -17.86 9.08 -14.11
CA LEU A 61 -16.65 9.70 -13.57
C LEU A 61 -16.85 11.18 -13.25
N MET A 62 -17.73 11.89 -13.97
CA MET A 62 -17.94 13.31 -13.76
C MET A 62 -18.58 13.62 -12.39
N GLY A 63 -19.51 12.80 -11.92
CA GLY A 63 -20.15 12.96 -10.59
C GLY A 63 -19.13 12.83 -9.46
N ILE A 64 -18.35 11.75 -9.47
CA ILE A 64 -17.32 11.50 -8.46
C ILE A 64 -16.21 12.55 -8.52
N THR A 65 -15.69 12.86 -9.70
CA THR A 65 -14.59 13.85 -9.84
C THR A 65 -15.05 15.26 -9.48
N GLN A 66 -16.30 15.65 -9.71
CA GLN A 66 -16.81 16.95 -9.30
C GLN A 66 -16.94 17.03 -7.77
N TYR A 67 -17.56 16.02 -7.13
CA TYR A 67 -17.64 15.94 -5.66
C TYR A 67 -16.27 16.03 -5.01
N LEU A 68 -15.30 15.35 -5.58
CA LEU A 68 -13.95 15.28 -5.03
C LEU A 68 -13.16 16.57 -5.25
N LYS A 69 -13.37 17.29 -6.36
CA LYS A 69 -12.80 18.63 -6.56
C LYS A 69 -13.33 19.63 -5.55
N ASP A 70 -14.62 19.57 -5.27
CA ASP A 70 -15.26 20.47 -4.30
C ASP A 70 -14.78 20.19 -2.86
N ALA A 71 -14.48 18.92 -2.53
CA ALA A 71 -13.93 18.53 -1.23
C ALA A 71 -12.44 18.91 -1.05
N GLN A 72 -11.67 19.12 -2.13
CA GLN A 72 -10.24 19.45 -2.08
C GLN A 72 -9.90 20.94 -1.94
N THR A 73 -10.84 21.83 -1.75
CA THR A 73 -10.56 23.27 -1.57
C THR A 73 -9.78 23.62 -0.29
N GLY A 74 -9.43 22.61 0.55
CA GLY A 74 -8.55 22.75 1.70
C GLY A 74 -7.21 21.99 1.49
N HIS A 75 -6.10 22.59 1.84
CA HIS A 75 -4.72 22.14 1.61
C HIS A 75 -4.31 20.84 2.35
N LYS A 76 -5.23 20.07 2.90
CA LYS A 76 -4.94 18.81 3.61
C LYS A 76 -5.86 17.70 3.10
N ARG A 77 -5.26 16.56 2.68
CA ARG A 77 -6.03 15.36 2.37
C ARG A 77 -6.94 15.03 3.56
N SER A 78 -8.25 15.00 3.31
CA SER A 78 -9.23 14.60 4.31
C SER A 78 -9.97 13.37 3.81
N ILE A 79 -10.10 12.37 4.67
CA ILE A 79 -10.96 11.21 4.41
C ILE A 79 -12.39 11.61 4.82
N PRO A 80 -13.36 11.58 3.89
CA PRO A 80 -14.74 11.87 4.24
C PRO A 80 -15.32 10.83 5.22
N PRO A 81 -16.34 11.18 6.01
CA PRO A 81 -17.01 10.24 6.92
C PRO A 81 -17.94 9.29 6.13
N LEU A 82 -17.32 8.31 5.42
CA LEU A 82 -18.03 7.41 4.51
C LEU A 82 -19.05 6.53 5.22
N ASP A 83 -18.86 6.24 6.49
CA ASP A 83 -19.78 5.52 7.35
C ASP A 83 -21.13 6.22 7.52
N GLN A 84 -21.13 7.56 7.44
CA GLN A 84 -22.33 8.39 7.55
C GLN A 84 -23.08 8.56 6.22
N PHE A 85 -22.48 8.15 5.10
CA PHE A 85 -23.11 8.25 3.79
C PHE A 85 -24.07 7.09 3.54
N ASN A 86 -25.28 7.40 3.07
CA ASN A 86 -26.28 6.42 2.67
C ASN A 86 -26.80 6.72 1.27
N PRO A 87 -25.98 6.52 0.23
CA PRO A 87 -26.33 6.85 -1.13
C PRO A 87 -27.49 6.01 -1.64
N LYS A 88 -28.40 6.62 -2.37
CA LYS A 88 -29.56 5.95 -2.99
C LYS A 88 -29.22 5.30 -4.33
N HIS A 89 -28.23 5.84 -5.03
CA HIS A 89 -27.80 5.32 -6.32
C HIS A 89 -26.65 4.32 -6.14
N CYS A 90 -26.84 3.13 -6.70
CA CYS A 90 -25.79 2.12 -6.78
C CYS A 90 -25.55 1.81 -8.25
N GLY A 91 -24.28 1.70 -8.64
CA GLY A 91 -23.86 1.37 -9.99
C GLY A 91 -22.58 0.58 -9.99
N ALA A 92 -22.07 0.28 -11.18
CA ALA A 92 -20.74 -0.30 -11.38
C ALA A 92 -20.02 0.52 -12.44
N MET A 93 -18.69 0.53 -12.35
CA MET A 93 -17.81 1.22 -13.28
C MET A 93 -16.68 0.28 -13.68
N ASP A 94 -16.23 0.37 -14.93
CA ASP A 94 -15.02 -0.32 -15.39
C ASP A 94 -13.77 0.38 -14.83
N LEU A 95 -13.62 0.30 -13.49
CA LEU A 95 -12.43 0.71 -12.76
C LEU A 95 -11.86 -0.51 -12.05
N LYS A 96 -10.61 -0.82 -12.34
CA LYS A 96 -9.93 -2.00 -11.82
C LYS A 96 -8.62 -1.63 -11.13
N VAL A 97 -8.45 -2.13 -9.91
CA VAL A 97 -7.17 -2.08 -9.18
C VAL A 97 -6.52 -3.45 -9.25
N LYS A 98 -5.37 -3.53 -9.88
CA LYS A 98 -4.61 -4.77 -10.00
C LYS A 98 -3.82 -5.08 -8.74
N ALA A 99 -3.46 -6.35 -8.56
CA ALA A 99 -2.68 -6.82 -7.42
C ALA A 99 -1.26 -6.21 -7.32
N ASN A 100 -0.77 -5.58 -8.40
CA ASN A 100 0.49 -4.83 -8.43
C ASN A 100 0.32 -3.33 -8.08
N GLY A 101 -0.91 -2.88 -7.80
CA GLY A 101 -1.22 -1.49 -7.45
C GLY A 101 -1.54 -0.58 -8.62
N GLU A 102 -1.58 -1.07 -9.83
CA GLU A 102 -2.01 -0.30 -10.99
C GLU A 102 -3.52 -0.10 -11.01
N TRP A 103 -3.94 1.14 -11.30
CA TRP A 103 -5.34 1.50 -11.49
C TRP A 103 -5.65 1.63 -12.97
N TRP A 104 -6.66 0.93 -13.44
CA TRP A 104 -7.08 0.88 -14.84
C TRP A 104 -8.53 1.32 -14.97
N HIS A 105 -8.83 2.14 -15.97
CA HIS A 105 -10.18 2.57 -16.29
C HIS A 105 -10.42 2.39 -17.79
N GLU A 106 -11.49 1.68 -18.17
CA GLU A 106 -11.83 1.35 -19.57
C GLU A 106 -10.62 0.80 -20.37
N GLY A 107 -9.88 -0.10 -19.75
CA GLY A 107 -8.68 -0.70 -20.35
C GLY A 107 -7.47 0.22 -20.46
N GLN A 108 -7.51 1.43 -19.86
CA GLN A 108 -6.40 2.37 -19.87
C GLN A 108 -5.80 2.55 -18.45
N LEU A 109 -4.46 2.54 -18.37
CA LEU A 109 -3.74 2.79 -17.12
C LEU A 109 -3.92 4.25 -16.67
N ILE A 110 -4.39 4.44 -15.44
CA ILE A 110 -4.44 5.75 -14.79
C ILE A 110 -3.04 6.11 -14.31
N LYS A 111 -2.39 7.06 -15.00
CA LYS A 111 -1.02 7.52 -14.68
C LYS A 111 -0.99 8.70 -13.72
N ARG A 112 -2.12 9.35 -13.49
CA ARG A 112 -2.20 10.57 -12.67
C ARG A 112 -2.38 10.20 -11.20
N GLN A 113 -1.29 10.29 -10.42
CA GLN A 113 -1.30 9.97 -8.99
C GLN A 113 -2.38 10.74 -8.21
N ALA A 114 -2.56 12.04 -8.49
CA ALA A 114 -3.59 12.84 -7.83
C ALA A 114 -5.03 12.31 -8.04
N LEU A 115 -5.31 11.58 -9.12
CA LEU A 115 -6.59 10.94 -9.34
C LEU A 115 -6.71 9.65 -8.51
N ILE A 116 -5.63 8.87 -8.42
CA ILE A 116 -5.55 7.68 -7.57
C ILE A 116 -5.72 8.09 -6.09
N ASP A 117 -4.99 9.11 -5.65
CA ASP A 117 -5.09 9.65 -4.28
C ASP A 117 -6.52 10.07 -3.96
N LEU A 118 -7.18 10.69 -4.94
CA LEU A 118 -8.53 11.14 -4.83
C LEU A 118 -9.53 9.99 -4.68
N PHE A 119 -9.48 8.99 -5.58
CA PHE A 119 -10.32 7.79 -5.49
C PHE A 119 -10.08 7.03 -4.19
N SER A 120 -8.83 6.96 -3.73
CA SER A 120 -8.51 6.28 -2.49
C SER A 120 -9.24 6.88 -1.28
N THR A 121 -9.56 8.19 -1.27
CA THR A 121 -10.28 8.82 -0.15
C THR A 121 -11.71 8.34 0.01
N VAL A 122 -12.33 7.85 -1.05
CA VAL A 122 -13.74 7.41 -1.09
C VAL A 122 -13.90 5.90 -1.23
N LEU A 123 -12.81 5.14 -1.07
CA LEU A 123 -12.84 3.69 -1.04
C LEU A 123 -13.63 3.16 0.16
N TRP A 124 -14.50 2.19 -0.12
CA TRP A 124 -15.33 1.49 0.84
C TRP A 124 -15.37 -0.01 0.52
N LYS A 125 -15.35 -0.86 1.54
CA LYS A 125 -15.52 -2.31 1.37
C LYS A 125 -16.73 -2.79 2.16
N GLU A 126 -17.59 -3.53 1.52
CA GLU A 126 -18.81 -4.09 2.09
C GLU A 126 -19.11 -5.43 1.42
N ASP A 127 -19.43 -6.45 2.22
CA ASP A 127 -19.75 -7.81 1.74
C ASP A 127 -18.72 -8.40 0.76
N GLY A 128 -17.43 -8.11 1.00
CA GLY A 128 -16.33 -8.59 0.18
C GLY A 128 -16.12 -7.83 -1.13
N LYS A 129 -16.95 -6.84 -1.44
CA LYS A 129 -16.88 -6.00 -2.63
C LYS A 129 -16.32 -4.63 -2.32
N PHE A 130 -15.68 -4.02 -3.31
CA PHE A 130 -15.09 -2.69 -3.21
C PHE A 130 -15.93 -1.66 -3.97
N TYR A 131 -15.99 -0.47 -3.41
CA TYR A 131 -16.79 0.63 -3.94
C TYR A 131 -16.05 1.96 -3.83
N LEU A 132 -16.40 2.88 -4.73
CA LEU A 132 -16.22 4.31 -4.50
C LEU A 132 -17.54 4.85 -3.94
N LYS A 133 -17.51 5.36 -2.70
CA LYS A 133 -18.71 5.80 -1.97
C LYS A 133 -18.68 7.29 -1.75
N THR A 134 -19.74 7.96 -2.21
CA THR A 134 -20.00 9.39 -2.02
C THR A 134 -21.35 9.60 -1.35
N PRO A 135 -21.74 10.80 -0.95
CA PRO A 135 -23.08 11.05 -0.40
C PRO A 135 -24.23 10.70 -1.35
N VAL A 136 -23.98 10.73 -2.67
CA VAL A 136 -25.04 10.58 -3.68
C VAL A 136 -25.02 9.22 -4.37
N GLU A 137 -23.87 8.55 -4.43
CA GLU A 137 -23.72 7.30 -5.18
C GLU A 137 -22.69 6.35 -4.54
N LYS A 138 -22.89 5.05 -4.74
CA LYS A 138 -22.00 3.96 -4.39
C LYS A 138 -21.72 3.14 -5.66
N ILE A 139 -20.52 3.23 -6.18
CA ILE A 139 -20.11 2.63 -7.46
C ILE A 139 -19.19 1.44 -7.19
N GLU A 140 -19.62 0.25 -7.58
CA GLU A 140 -18.82 -0.97 -7.48
C GLU A 140 -17.62 -0.90 -8.44
N ILE A 141 -16.44 -1.31 -7.94
CA ILE A 141 -15.18 -1.39 -8.68
C ILE A 141 -14.57 -2.78 -8.50
N GLU A 142 -13.70 -3.18 -9.42
CA GLU A 142 -12.96 -4.42 -9.33
C GLU A 142 -11.61 -4.21 -8.64
N VAL A 143 -11.29 -5.04 -7.64
CA VAL A 143 -9.99 -5.04 -6.96
C VAL A 143 -9.49 -6.48 -6.88
N GLU A 144 -8.30 -6.74 -7.43
CA GLU A 144 -7.75 -8.10 -7.50
C GLU A 144 -7.28 -8.63 -6.13
N ASP A 145 -6.66 -7.79 -5.30
CA ASP A 145 -6.20 -8.13 -3.95
C ASP A 145 -6.63 -7.04 -2.95
N GLU A 146 -5.80 -6.04 -2.71
CA GLU A 146 -6.14 -4.87 -1.89
C GLU A 146 -5.81 -3.57 -2.66
N PRO A 147 -6.57 -2.48 -2.46
CA PRO A 147 -6.40 -1.27 -3.25
C PRO A 147 -5.32 -0.32 -2.73
N LEU A 148 -4.84 -0.53 -1.50
CA LEU A 148 -3.85 0.31 -0.83
C LEU A 148 -2.54 -0.44 -0.64
N PHE A 149 -1.41 0.30 -0.68
CA PHE A 149 -0.06 -0.26 -0.60
C PHE A 149 0.79 0.54 0.38
N VAL A 150 1.32 -0.10 1.42
CA VAL A 150 2.31 0.50 2.34
C VAL A 150 3.66 0.51 1.66
N ASN A 151 4.28 1.67 1.56
CA ASN A 151 5.61 1.86 0.99
C ASN A 151 6.64 2.40 2.00
N GLN A 152 6.20 2.84 3.18
CA GLN A 152 7.07 3.42 4.19
C GLN A 152 6.70 2.91 5.58
N VAL A 153 7.73 2.63 6.38
CA VAL A 153 7.64 2.18 7.78
C VAL A 153 8.59 3.02 8.60
N ASP A 154 8.10 3.64 9.66
CA ASP A 154 8.87 4.50 10.53
C ASP A 154 8.63 4.14 12.01
N ARG A 155 9.60 4.46 12.88
CA ARG A 155 9.38 4.54 14.32
C ARG A 155 9.09 5.98 14.68
N VAL A 156 8.00 6.19 15.43
CA VAL A 156 7.58 7.50 15.91
C VAL A 156 7.43 7.48 17.42
N GLU A 157 7.78 8.56 18.08
CA GLU A 157 7.53 8.74 19.51
C GLU A 157 6.23 9.51 19.74
N ILE A 158 5.32 8.92 20.51
CA ILE A 158 4.07 9.55 20.93
C ILE A 158 4.00 9.40 22.47
N GLU A 159 3.96 10.51 23.19
CA GLU A 159 3.87 10.54 24.66
C GLU A 159 4.95 9.70 25.36
N GLY A 160 6.18 9.70 24.82
CA GLY A 160 7.32 8.97 25.37
C GLY A 160 7.31 7.46 25.12
N LYS A 161 6.41 6.95 24.26
CA LYS A 161 6.39 5.57 23.80
C LYS A 161 6.71 5.50 22.31
N SER A 162 7.44 4.46 21.93
CA SER A 162 7.82 4.20 20.53
C SER A 162 6.74 3.38 19.81
N TYR A 163 6.22 3.90 18.71
CA TYR A 163 5.22 3.26 17.88
C TYR A 163 5.76 2.98 16.47
N ILE A 164 5.18 1.99 15.81
CA ILE A 164 5.42 1.69 14.40
C ILE A 164 4.34 2.41 13.59
N GLN A 165 4.77 3.29 12.69
CA GLN A 165 3.92 4.03 11.76
C GLN A 165 4.10 3.46 10.36
N LEU A 166 2.98 3.20 9.69
CA LEU A 166 2.93 2.76 8.30
C LEU A 166 2.30 3.84 7.43
N SER A 167 2.94 4.16 6.30
CA SER A 167 2.42 5.13 5.34
C SER A 167 2.17 4.45 4.00
N THR A 168 1.01 4.74 3.37
CA THR A 168 0.65 4.18 2.07
C THR A 168 1.08 5.08 0.92
N THR A 169 1.15 4.51 -0.28
CA THR A 169 1.39 5.25 -1.54
C THR A 169 0.30 6.28 -1.83
N THR A 170 -0.87 6.14 -1.22
CA THR A 170 -2.02 7.04 -1.31
C THR A 170 -2.15 7.94 -0.08
N GLN A 171 -1.07 8.13 0.71
CA GLN A 171 -0.98 9.05 1.84
C GLN A 171 -1.88 8.72 3.05
N ASP A 172 -2.37 7.49 3.18
CA ASP A 172 -2.93 7.03 4.46
C ASP A 172 -1.77 6.78 5.43
N VAL A 173 -1.95 7.15 6.69
CA VAL A 173 -0.99 6.93 7.77
C VAL A 173 -1.71 6.22 8.89
N VAL A 174 -1.18 5.08 9.33
CA VAL A 174 -1.71 4.29 10.45
C VAL A 174 -0.61 3.97 11.45
N ILE A 175 -0.97 3.91 12.71
CA ILE A 175 -0.12 3.39 13.77
C ILE A 175 -0.47 1.92 13.97
N VAL A 176 0.53 1.05 14.03
CA VAL A 176 0.31 -0.37 14.31
C VAL A 176 -0.13 -0.51 15.76
N ASP A 177 -1.36 -0.95 15.95
CA ASP A 177 -2.00 -1.16 17.24
C ASP A 177 -3.11 -2.23 17.13
N GLN A 178 -3.97 -2.31 18.14
CA GLN A 178 -5.09 -3.25 18.13
C GLN A 178 -6.15 -2.92 17.07
N GLU A 179 -6.30 -1.66 16.68
CA GLU A 179 -7.26 -1.22 15.64
C GLU A 179 -6.67 -1.41 14.23
N HIS A 180 -5.34 -1.31 14.11
CA HIS A 180 -4.59 -1.44 12.86
C HIS A 180 -3.55 -2.58 12.93
N PRO A 181 -3.98 -3.85 13.14
CA PRO A 181 -3.07 -4.97 13.23
C PRO A 181 -2.43 -5.28 11.88
N VAL A 182 -1.15 -5.66 11.92
CA VAL A 182 -0.49 -6.31 10.78
C VAL A 182 -0.76 -7.80 10.84
N PHE A 183 -1.03 -8.42 9.70
CA PHE A 183 -1.33 -9.86 9.60
C PHE A 183 -0.84 -10.44 8.28
N MET A 184 -0.68 -11.76 8.25
CA MET A 184 -0.35 -12.49 7.04
C MET A 184 -1.62 -13.11 6.44
N ARG A 185 -1.74 -13.04 5.11
CA ARG A 185 -2.85 -13.65 4.35
C ARG A 185 -2.31 -14.24 3.05
N GLU A 186 -2.83 -15.41 2.68
CA GLU A 186 -2.53 -16.02 1.39
C GLU A 186 -3.26 -15.29 0.25
N TYR A 187 -2.53 -15.03 -0.83
CA TYR A 187 -3.06 -14.54 -2.08
C TYR A 187 -2.34 -15.23 -3.25
N SER A 188 -3.08 -15.94 -4.11
CA SER A 188 -2.54 -16.68 -5.27
C SER A 188 -1.41 -17.66 -4.92
N GLY A 189 -1.49 -18.34 -3.76
CA GLY A 189 -0.47 -19.29 -3.30
C GLY A 189 0.73 -18.65 -2.61
N GLU A 190 0.72 -17.34 -2.38
CA GLU A 190 1.77 -16.61 -1.67
C GLU A 190 1.23 -16.02 -0.37
N LEU A 191 1.98 -16.19 0.72
CA LEU A 191 1.69 -15.54 2.00
C LEU A 191 2.21 -14.11 1.97
N ARG A 192 1.30 -13.13 2.13
CA ARG A 192 1.60 -11.70 2.02
C ARG A 192 1.24 -10.95 3.30
N PRO A 193 2.02 -9.90 3.66
CA PRO A 193 1.75 -9.06 4.82
C PRO A 193 0.76 -7.95 4.49
N TYR A 194 -0.23 -7.76 5.35
CA TYR A 194 -1.25 -6.71 5.25
C TYR A 194 -1.40 -5.98 6.55
N VAL A 195 -1.94 -4.77 6.49
CA VAL A 195 -2.40 -4.00 7.64
C VAL A 195 -3.81 -3.51 7.39
N TYR A 196 -4.66 -3.56 8.42
CA TYR A 196 -5.97 -2.92 8.33
C TYR A 196 -5.82 -1.40 8.35
N VAL A 197 -6.52 -0.71 7.44
CA VAL A 197 -6.45 0.76 7.32
C VAL A 197 -7.75 1.41 7.76
N ARG A 198 -8.86 1.15 7.07
CA ARG A 198 -10.16 1.77 7.36
C ARG A 198 -11.30 1.18 6.52
N PHE A 199 -12.53 1.27 6.98
CA PHE A 199 -13.75 0.92 6.23
C PHE A 199 -13.72 -0.48 5.59
N GLY A 200 -13.16 -1.47 6.30
CA GLY A 200 -12.98 -2.83 5.80
C GLY A 200 -11.82 -3.02 4.81
N ILE A 201 -11.04 -1.97 4.53
CA ILE A 201 -9.94 -1.99 3.57
C ILE A 201 -8.63 -2.23 4.28
N ASN A 202 -7.84 -3.13 3.72
CA ASN A 202 -6.46 -3.35 4.11
C ASN A 202 -5.49 -2.72 3.11
N ALA A 203 -4.24 -2.59 3.50
CA ALA A 203 -3.13 -2.27 2.62
C ALA A 203 -2.15 -3.44 2.56
N LEU A 204 -1.71 -3.80 1.37
CA LEU A 204 -0.58 -4.70 1.19
C LEU A 204 0.72 -3.97 1.60
N ILE A 205 1.47 -4.55 2.52
CA ILE A 205 2.79 -4.02 2.87
C ILE A 205 3.76 -4.44 1.78
N GLN A 206 4.28 -3.45 1.03
CA GLN A 206 5.23 -3.70 -0.03
C GLN A 206 6.52 -4.31 0.52
N ARG A 207 7.21 -5.06 -0.31
CA ARG A 207 8.39 -5.83 0.05
C ARG A 207 9.45 -5.03 0.80
N SER A 208 9.82 -3.86 0.29
CA SER A 208 10.80 -2.99 0.94
C SER A 208 10.34 -2.54 2.33
N ALA A 209 9.07 -2.14 2.45
CA ALA A 209 8.46 -1.75 3.70
C ALA A 209 8.40 -2.93 4.69
N PHE A 210 8.09 -4.13 4.21
CA PHE A 210 8.08 -5.32 5.05
C PHE A 210 9.47 -5.69 5.59
N PHE A 211 10.54 -5.53 4.79
CA PHE A 211 11.90 -5.69 5.29
C PHE A 211 12.25 -4.70 6.40
N HIS A 212 11.89 -3.42 6.26
CA HIS A 212 12.07 -2.46 7.33
C HIS A 212 11.25 -2.82 8.59
N LEU A 213 10.05 -3.37 8.41
CA LEU A 213 9.26 -3.85 9.54
C LEU A 213 9.95 -5.02 10.26
N ILE A 214 10.55 -5.96 9.52
CA ILE A 214 11.32 -7.08 10.07
C ILE A 214 12.54 -6.57 10.86
N GLU A 215 13.26 -5.58 10.34
CA GLU A 215 14.42 -4.97 11.01
C GLU A 215 14.04 -4.29 12.33
N MET A 216 12.80 -3.87 12.49
CA MET A 216 12.28 -3.25 13.73
C MET A 216 11.85 -4.27 14.79
N GLY A 217 11.72 -5.54 14.44
CA GLY A 217 11.25 -6.60 15.31
C GLY A 217 12.35 -7.51 15.82
N GLU A 218 11.94 -8.47 16.64
CA GLU A 218 12.79 -9.55 17.13
C GLU A 218 12.32 -10.88 16.56
N LEU A 219 13.27 -11.70 16.10
CA LEU A 219 12.98 -13.04 15.63
C LEU A 219 13.04 -14.01 16.81
N LEU A 220 11.94 -14.66 17.10
CA LEU A 220 11.79 -15.62 18.17
C LEU A 220 11.46 -17.00 17.59
N GLU A 221 11.77 -18.05 18.33
CA GLU A 221 11.27 -19.41 18.03
C GLU A 221 10.09 -19.71 18.98
N ASN A 222 9.00 -20.22 18.42
CA ASN A 222 7.88 -20.70 19.21
C ASN A 222 8.13 -22.15 19.68
N ASP A 223 7.20 -22.69 20.49
CA ASP A 223 7.29 -24.05 21.04
C ASP A 223 7.30 -25.14 19.96
N LYS A 224 6.96 -24.83 18.71
CA LYS A 224 6.98 -25.73 17.56
C LYS A 224 8.25 -25.62 16.72
N ASN A 225 9.27 -24.85 17.16
CA ASN A 225 10.45 -24.47 16.42
C ASN A 225 10.17 -23.70 15.13
N GLU A 226 9.04 -22.96 15.07
CA GLU A 226 8.75 -22.05 13.98
C GLU A 226 9.27 -20.65 14.31
N THR A 227 9.91 -19.98 13.35
CA THR A 227 10.37 -18.61 13.52
C THR A 227 9.19 -17.65 13.43
N ILE A 228 8.99 -16.85 14.45
CA ILE A 228 8.00 -15.76 14.50
C ILE A 228 8.71 -14.42 14.59
N LEU A 229 8.16 -13.42 13.92
CA LEU A 229 8.56 -12.02 14.08
C LEU A 229 7.73 -11.40 15.20
N SER A 230 8.38 -10.99 16.28
CA SER A 230 7.78 -10.25 17.38
C SER A 230 8.02 -8.76 17.18
N LEU A 231 6.94 -7.98 17.19
CA LEU A 231 6.96 -6.53 17.01
C LEU A 231 6.28 -5.86 18.19
N GLN A 232 6.89 -4.76 18.67
CA GLN A 232 6.30 -3.90 19.69
C GLN A 232 6.03 -2.51 19.12
N SER A 233 4.78 -2.04 19.31
CA SER A 233 4.33 -0.70 18.95
C SER A 233 3.53 -0.12 20.11
N GLY A 234 4.14 0.79 20.85
CA GLY A 234 3.59 1.25 22.13
C GLY A 234 3.40 0.10 23.13
N ASP A 235 2.18 -0.08 23.59
CA ASP A 235 1.79 -1.20 24.47
C ASP A 235 1.28 -2.43 23.68
N PHE A 236 1.17 -2.32 22.36
CA PHE A 236 0.69 -3.40 21.50
C PHE A 236 1.83 -4.34 21.11
N HIS A 237 1.63 -5.63 21.35
CA HIS A 237 2.53 -6.70 20.96
C HIS A 237 1.92 -7.51 19.83
N LEU A 238 2.65 -7.62 18.74
CA LEU A 238 2.25 -8.36 17.55
C LEU A 238 3.23 -9.49 17.29
N GLN A 239 2.72 -10.67 16.95
CA GLN A 239 3.51 -11.81 16.50
C GLN A 239 3.05 -12.21 15.10
N LEU A 240 3.97 -12.18 14.15
CA LEU A 240 3.76 -12.66 12.78
C LEU A 240 4.52 -13.97 12.61
N GLY A 241 3.78 -15.03 12.34
CA GLY A 241 4.30 -16.36 12.06
C GLY A 241 3.65 -16.95 10.82
N THR A 242 4.15 -18.09 10.35
CA THR A 242 3.58 -18.92 9.28
C THR A 242 2.42 -19.73 9.77
#